data_0ddd0dc1582b9b1fccd41026686e840f
#
_entry.id   0ddd0dc1582b9b1fccd41026686e840f
#
_cell.length_a   1.000
_cell.length_b   1.000
_cell.length_c   1.000
_cell.angle_alpha   90.00
_cell.angle_beta   90.00
_cell.angle_gamma   90.00
#
_symmetry.space_group_name_H-M   'P 1'
#
loop_
_entity.id
_entity.type
_entity.pdbx_description
1 polymer ?
#
loop_
_entity_poly.entity_id
_entity_poly.type
_entity_poly.pdbx_seq_one_letter_code
_entity_poly.pdbx_strand_id
1 'polypeptide(L)'
;MANTETTINAVINPQLNDTPIDIEKTIKALERNKFVVNYFETGVEAVDYLQSRIQDKSVAIGDSRTLMELKVHDALSEVNKDITDIQRPLPGESFRDTALRTMGREVFLTSVNALAQTGEMVNIDGTGNRVAASRFGSQEVFFVLGRNKITPDLASAIYRARNVAAPLNSKKNKKSSLNPCAKLEEKCYDCGSPDRICNALTIYYKKMRNMQTMEVIIINEDLGF
;
A
#
# COMPACT_ATOMS: atom_id res chain seq x y z
N MET A 1 37.76 -5.61 -14.00
CA MET A 1 36.31 -5.57 -14.23
C MET A 1 35.68 -6.15 -12.97
N ALA A 2 35.41 -5.28 -11.99
CA ALA A 2 34.83 -5.69 -10.72
C ALA A 2 33.31 -5.82 -10.88
N ASN A 3 32.86 -6.94 -10.56
CA ASN A 3 31.56 -7.57 -10.46
C ASN A 3 30.36 -6.60 -10.38
N THR A 4 29.82 -6.22 -11.51
CA THR A 4 28.51 -5.53 -11.62
C THR A 4 27.36 -6.41 -11.08
N GLU A 5 27.48 -7.74 -11.19
CA GLU A 5 26.52 -8.70 -10.61
C GLU A 5 26.49 -8.67 -9.09
N THR A 6 27.64 -8.52 -8.42
CA THR A 6 27.70 -8.46 -6.95
C THR A 6 27.04 -7.19 -6.42
N THR A 7 27.16 -6.06 -7.13
CA THR A 7 26.55 -4.78 -6.74
C THR A 7 25.02 -4.80 -6.96
N ILE A 8 24.55 -5.40 -8.05
CA ILE A 8 23.12 -5.54 -8.33
C ILE A 8 22.47 -6.49 -7.32
N ASN A 9 23.11 -7.61 -7.00
CA ASN A 9 22.59 -8.58 -6.01
C ASN A 9 22.57 -7.99 -4.59
N ALA A 10 23.53 -7.16 -4.21
CA ALA A 10 23.52 -6.47 -2.91
C ALA A 10 22.38 -5.44 -2.80
N VAL A 11 22.03 -4.77 -3.92
CA VAL A 11 20.87 -3.85 -3.98
C VAL A 11 19.54 -4.62 -3.98
N ILE A 12 19.49 -5.85 -4.52
CA ILE A 12 18.27 -6.64 -4.65
C ILE A 12 18.02 -7.53 -3.41
N ASN A 13 19.06 -7.83 -2.64
CA ASN A 13 18.98 -8.67 -1.46
C ASN A 13 19.72 -8.04 -0.26
N PRO A 14 19.26 -6.88 0.22
CA PRO A 14 19.77 -6.36 1.49
C PRO A 14 19.45 -7.41 2.55
N GLN A 15 20.45 -7.83 3.32
CA GLN A 15 20.17 -8.50 4.57
C GLN A 15 19.21 -7.59 5.32
N LEU A 16 18.02 -8.10 5.70
CA LEU A 16 17.08 -7.37 6.53
C LEU A 16 17.89 -6.95 7.75
N ASN A 17 18.26 -5.67 7.81
CA ASN A 17 18.98 -5.15 8.95
C ASN A 17 18.07 -5.29 10.15
N ASP A 18 18.54 -5.95 11.21
CA ASP A 18 17.86 -6.03 12.52
C ASP A 18 17.84 -4.66 13.23
N THR A 19 17.94 -3.57 12.46
CA THR A 19 17.86 -2.21 12.98
C THR A 19 16.47 -1.99 13.55
N PRO A 20 16.35 -1.68 14.84
CA PRO A 20 15.07 -1.38 15.45
C PRO A 20 14.33 -0.28 14.70
N ILE A 21 13.03 -0.47 14.53
CA ILE A 21 12.19 0.54 13.89
C ILE A 21 11.96 1.69 14.85
N ASP A 22 12.29 2.89 14.40
CA ASP A 22 12.08 4.16 15.11
C ASP A 22 10.90 4.89 14.45
N ILE A 23 9.76 4.88 15.14
CA ILE A 23 8.51 5.49 14.67
C ILE A 23 8.65 7.01 14.58
N GLU A 24 9.28 7.67 15.56
CA GLU A 24 9.45 9.12 15.54
C GLU A 24 10.31 9.58 14.37
N LYS A 25 11.41 8.86 14.09
CA LYS A 25 12.26 9.10 12.94
C LYS A 25 11.47 8.93 11.65
N THR A 26 10.63 7.91 11.57
CA THR A 26 9.79 7.62 10.40
C THR A 26 8.78 8.75 10.16
N ILE A 27 8.10 9.21 11.20
CA ILE A 27 7.15 10.34 11.15
C ILE A 27 7.86 11.60 10.64
N LYS A 28 8.99 11.99 11.26
CA LYS A 28 9.77 13.17 10.84
C LYS A 28 10.23 13.10 9.39
N ALA A 29 10.60 11.91 8.91
CA ALA A 29 11.01 11.70 7.53
C ALA A 29 9.84 11.88 6.54
N LEU A 30 8.68 11.35 6.85
CA LEU A 30 7.46 11.53 6.05
C LEU A 30 7.00 13.00 6.02
N GLU A 31 6.99 13.69 7.16
CA GLU A 31 6.63 15.12 7.26
C GLU A 31 7.59 16.00 6.44
N ARG A 32 8.89 15.71 6.46
CA ARG A 32 9.89 16.36 5.60
C ARG A 32 9.52 16.18 4.11
N ASN A 33 8.97 15.02 3.76
CA ASN A 33 8.50 14.70 2.42
C ASN A 33 7.08 15.24 2.14
N LYS A 34 6.54 16.10 3.06
CA LYS A 34 5.26 16.80 2.92
C LYS A 34 4.03 15.88 2.98
N PHE A 35 4.16 14.69 3.52
CA PHE A 35 3.02 13.89 3.93
C PHE A 35 2.46 14.42 5.25
N VAL A 36 1.15 14.36 5.43
CA VAL A 36 0.53 14.48 6.75
C VAL A 36 0.63 13.12 7.42
N VAL A 37 1.00 13.06 8.69
CA VAL A 37 1.20 11.78 9.38
C VAL A 37 0.39 11.74 10.66
N ASN A 38 -0.33 10.64 10.86
CA ASN A 38 -0.99 10.32 12.11
C ASN A 38 -0.58 8.91 12.56
N TYR A 39 -0.35 8.77 13.86
CA TYR A 39 -0.01 7.51 14.49
C TYR A 39 -1.08 7.16 15.53
N PHE A 40 -1.50 5.90 15.52
CA PHE A 40 -2.49 5.35 16.44
C PHE A 40 -2.00 4.05 17.06
N GLU A 41 -2.34 3.83 18.31
CA GLU A 41 -1.99 2.59 19.00
C GLU A 41 -2.84 1.43 18.49
N THR A 42 -4.10 1.69 18.12
CA THR A 42 -5.05 0.66 17.70
C THR A 42 -5.71 0.97 16.37
N GLY A 43 -6.13 -0.10 15.67
CA GLY A 43 -6.93 0.01 14.46
C GLY A 43 -8.27 0.69 14.69
N VAL A 44 -8.86 0.54 15.88
CA VAL A 44 -10.13 1.19 16.24
C VAL A 44 -9.96 2.70 16.24
N GLU A 45 -8.95 3.23 16.95
CA GLU A 45 -8.67 4.67 16.97
C GLU A 45 -8.43 5.25 15.57
N ALA A 46 -7.73 4.50 14.71
CA ALA A 46 -7.48 4.90 13.34
C ALA A 46 -8.77 4.95 12.50
N VAL A 47 -9.69 4.00 12.70
CA VAL A 47 -10.98 3.97 12.00
C VAL A 47 -11.89 5.11 12.48
N ASP A 48 -11.96 5.37 13.78
CA ASP A 48 -12.72 6.49 14.36
C ASP A 48 -12.20 7.84 13.82
N TYR A 49 -10.88 7.96 13.70
CA TYR A 49 -10.27 9.11 13.07
C TYR A 49 -10.68 9.25 11.60
N LEU A 50 -10.61 8.18 10.81
CA LEU A 50 -11.02 8.18 9.41
C LEU A 50 -12.49 8.58 9.25
N GLN A 51 -13.40 8.06 10.08
CA GLN A 51 -14.81 8.45 10.08
C GLN A 51 -15.01 9.94 10.39
N SER A 52 -14.27 10.48 11.35
CA SER A 52 -14.35 11.92 11.70
C SER A 52 -13.79 12.83 10.62
N ARG A 53 -12.77 12.37 9.90
CA ARG A 53 -12.00 13.15 8.90
C ARG A 53 -12.65 13.12 7.51
N ILE A 54 -13.33 12.02 7.18
CA ILE A 54 -13.91 11.76 5.85
C ILE A 54 -15.43 11.69 5.99
N GLN A 55 -16.09 12.82 5.85
CA GLN A 55 -17.55 12.93 5.94
C GLN A 55 -18.11 13.64 4.70
N ASP A 56 -19.26 13.19 4.23
CA ASP A 56 -19.98 13.75 3.08
C ASP A 56 -19.12 13.87 1.82
N LYS A 57 -18.20 12.91 1.60
CA LYS A 57 -17.27 12.85 0.47
C LYS A 57 -17.63 11.75 -0.51
N SER A 58 -17.18 11.90 -1.75
CA SER A 58 -17.08 10.77 -2.67
C SER A 58 -15.78 10.01 -2.39
N VAL A 59 -15.91 8.74 -1.97
CA VAL A 59 -14.80 7.95 -1.45
C VAL A 59 -14.51 6.76 -2.35
N ALA A 60 -13.24 6.50 -2.62
CA ALA A 60 -12.78 5.26 -3.25
C ALA A 60 -11.87 4.48 -2.31
N ILE A 61 -12.10 3.16 -2.24
CA ILE A 61 -11.30 2.22 -1.45
C ILE A 61 -10.59 1.27 -2.41
N GLY A 62 -9.26 1.34 -2.39
CA GLY A 62 -8.38 0.48 -3.19
C GLY A 62 -8.26 -0.93 -2.61
N ASP A 63 -7.79 -1.87 -3.45
CA ASP A 63 -7.53 -3.25 -3.04
C ASP A 63 -6.44 -3.30 -1.95
N SER A 64 -6.87 -3.42 -0.70
CA SER A 64 -6.00 -3.39 0.47
C SER A 64 -6.47 -4.36 1.55
N ARG A 65 -5.63 -5.33 1.87
CA ARG A 65 -5.90 -6.25 2.97
C ARG A 65 -6.00 -5.54 4.31
N THR A 66 -5.16 -4.54 4.55
CA THR A 66 -5.22 -3.69 5.76
C THR A 66 -6.57 -3.03 5.94
N LEU A 67 -7.11 -2.39 4.88
CA LEU A 67 -8.42 -1.72 4.96
C LEU A 67 -9.58 -2.71 5.16
N MET A 68 -9.45 -3.93 4.62
CA MET A 68 -10.43 -5.00 4.84
C MET A 68 -10.42 -5.49 6.29
N GLU A 69 -9.25 -5.71 6.87
CA GLU A 69 -9.10 -6.16 8.27
C GLU A 69 -9.66 -5.12 9.25
N LEU A 70 -9.45 -3.85 8.97
CA LEU A 70 -9.99 -2.72 9.73
C LEU A 70 -11.48 -2.43 9.45
N LYS A 71 -12.11 -3.12 8.50
CA LYS A 71 -13.50 -2.88 8.07
C LYS A 71 -13.80 -1.42 7.69
N VAL A 72 -12.82 -0.75 7.08
CA VAL A 72 -12.90 0.68 6.74
C VAL A 72 -14.10 1.00 5.85
N HIS A 73 -14.49 0.09 4.93
CA HIS A 73 -15.68 0.29 4.10
C HIS A 73 -16.95 0.46 4.96
N ASP A 74 -17.15 -0.44 5.91
CA ASP A 74 -18.37 -0.45 6.72
C ASP A 74 -18.43 0.84 7.56
N ALA A 75 -17.33 1.20 8.21
CA ALA A 75 -17.24 2.43 9.00
C ALA A 75 -17.51 3.69 8.16
N LEU A 76 -16.85 3.83 7.00
CA LEU A 76 -17.05 5.02 6.16
C LEU A 76 -18.44 5.09 5.51
N SER A 77 -19.13 3.97 5.33
CA SER A 77 -20.50 3.92 4.78
C SER A 77 -21.54 4.54 5.72
N GLU A 78 -21.23 4.67 6.98
CA GLU A 78 -22.11 5.32 7.96
C GLU A 78 -22.16 6.85 7.77
N VAL A 79 -21.06 7.43 7.27
CA VAL A 79 -20.86 8.89 7.15
C VAL A 79 -20.68 9.38 5.71
N ASN A 80 -20.67 8.50 4.73
CA ASN A 80 -20.54 8.84 3.30
C ASN A 80 -21.53 8.03 2.45
N LYS A 81 -22.25 8.67 1.56
CA LYS A 81 -23.25 8.04 0.68
C LYS A 81 -22.68 7.53 -0.65
N ASP A 82 -21.55 8.06 -1.10
CA ASP A 82 -20.93 7.72 -2.38
C ASP A 82 -19.58 7.03 -2.14
N ILE A 83 -19.63 5.70 -1.98
CA ILE A 83 -18.43 4.87 -1.80
C ILE A 83 -18.28 3.91 -2.98
N THR A 84 -17.10 3.89 -3.54
CA THR A 84 -16.65 2.87 -4.51
C THR A 84 -15.55 2.03 -3.88
N ASP A 85 -15.84 0.75 -3.64
CA ASP A 85 -14.86 -0.20 -3.11
C ASP A 85 -14.54 -1.24 -4.18
N ILE A 86 -13.27 -1.40 -4.52
CA ILE A 86 -12.79 -2.36 -5.52
C ILE A 86 -13.14 -3.81 -5.16
N GLN A 87 -13.30 -4.11 -3.88
CA GLN A 87 -13.70 -5.43 -3.39
C GLN A 87 -15.21 -5.67 -3.39
N ARG A 88 -16.00 -4.62 -3.64
CA ARG A 88 -17.47 -4.66 -3.63
C ARG A 88 -18.01 -4.06 -4.95
N PRO A 89 -17.81 -4.76 -6.11
CA PRO A 89 -18.33 -4.30 -7.39
C PRO A 89 -19.86 -4.26 -7.38
N LEU A 90 -20.44 -3.40 -8.21
CA LEU A 90 -21.87 -3.40 -8.46
C LEU A 90 -22.29 -4.70 -9.20
N PRO A 91 -23.57 -5.13 -9.08
CA PRO A 91 -24.04 -6.30 -9.82
C PRO A 91 -23.76 -6.21 -11.32
N GLY A 92 -23.06 -7.21 -11.87
CA GLY A 92 -22.67 -7.27 -13.28
C GLY A 92 -21.46 -6.40 -13.68
N GLU A 93 -20.88 -5.66 -12.75
CA GLU A 93 -19.71 -4.80 -13.02
C GLU A 93 -18.43 -5.65 -13.11
N SER A 94 -17.60 -5.38 -14.10
CA SER A 94 -16.28 -5.98 -14.19
C SER A 94 -15.29 -5.33 -13.24
N PHE A 95 -14.20 -6.03 -12.91
CA PHE A 95 -13.09 -5.44 -12.13
C PHE A 95 -12.57 -4.13 -12.76
N ARG A 96 -12.49 -4.09 -14.12
CA ARG A 96 -12.02 -2.91 -14.83
C ARG A 96 -12.96 -1.71 -14.61
N ASP A 97 -14.26 -1.95 -14.66
CA ASP A 97 -15.26 -0.87 -14.52
C ASP A 97 -15.24 -0.32 -13.09
N THR A 98 -15.21 -1.22 -12.09
CA THR A 98 -15.05 -0.82 -10.68
C THR A 98 -13.75 -0.02 -10.47
N ALA A 99 -12.63 -0.49 -11.05
CA ALA A 99 -11.34 0.21 -10.94
C ALA A 99 -11.39 1.60 -11.57
N LEU A 100 -12.04 1.75 -12.72
CA LEU A 100 -12.24 3.07 -13.35
C LEU A 100 -13.10 4.00 -12.49
N ARG A 101 -14.13 3.48 -11.81
CA ARG A 101 -14.96 4.27 -10.89
C ARG A 101 -14.19 4.74 -9.64
N THR A 102 -13.11 4.07 -9.24
CA THR A 102 -12.28 4.55 -8.12
C THR A 102 -11.46 5.79 -8.48
N MET A 103 -11.25 6.03 -9.78
CA MET A 103 -10.46 7.19 -10.21
C MET A 103 -11.31 8.47 -10.17
N GLY A 104 -10.69 9.58 -9.76
CA GLY A 104 -11.35 10.88 -9.71
C GLY A 104 -12.35 11.08 -8.58
N ARG A 105 -12.41 10.16 -7.60
CA ARG A 105 -13.12 10.40 -6.34
C ARG A 105 -12.37 11.45 -5.52
N GLU A 106 -13.08 12.20 -4.70
CA GLU A 106 -12.44 13.22 -3.86
C GLU A 106 -11.41 12.61 -2.94
N VAL A 107 -11.75 11.48 -2.33
CA VAL A 107 -10.90 10.74 -1.38
C VAL A 107 -10.57 9.36 -1.92
N PHE A 108 -9.30 8.97 -1.84
CA PHE A 108 -8.84 7.62 -2.14
C PHE A 108 -8.09 7.02 -0.95
N LEU A 109 -8.56 5.87 -0.46
CA LEU A 109 -7.89 5.12 0.60
C LEU A 109 -7.17 3.90 0.02
N THR A 110 -5.97 3.66 0.47
CA THR A 110 -5.15 2.50 0.11
C THR A 110 -4.17 2.15 1.24
N SER A 111 -3.31 1.18 0.99
CA SER A 111 -2.16 0.86 1.85
C SER A 111 -0.88 0.87 1.02
N VAL A 112 0.26 0.66 1.68
CA VAL A 112 1.55 0.42 1.04
C VAL A 112 2.01 -1.02 1.25
N ASN A 113 2.88 -1.51 0.37
CA ASN A 113 3.55 -2.79 0.58
C ASN A 113 4.74 -2.67 1.53
N ALA A 114 5.37 -1.49 1.60
CA ALA A 114 6.38 -1.17 2.59
C ALA A 114 6.53 0.35 2.76
N LEU A 115 7.01 0.76 3.93
CA LEU A 115 7.40 2.12 4.28
C LEU A 115 8.83 2.09 4.81
N ALA A 116 9.73 2.87 4.21
CA ALA A 116 11.07 3.06 4.74
C ALA A 116 11.09 4.09 5.87
N GLN A 117 11.89 3.88 6.92
CA GLN A 117 12.12 4.89 7.98
C GLN A 117 12.70 6.20 7.43
N THR A 118 13.27 6.16 6.24
CA THR A 118 13.77 7.33 5.50
C THR A 118 12.69 8.13 4.81
N GLY A 119 11.42 7.65 4.83
CA GLY A 119 10.22 8.36 4.41
C GLY A 119 9.74 8.02 2.99
N GLU A 120 10.31 7.03 2.34
CA GLU A 120 9.82 6.52 1.05
C GLU A 120 8.77 5.43 1.26
N MET A 121 7.69 5.50 0.49
CA MET A 121 6.68 4.45 0.46
C MET A 121 6.79 3.63 -0.82
N VAL A 122 6.64 2.31 -0.70
CA VAL A 122 6.80 1.37 -1.82
C VAL A 122 5.52 0.58 -2.04
N ASN A 123 5.07 0.55 -3.30
CA ASN A 123 3.99 -0.31 -3.77
C ASN A 123 4.41 -1.15 -4.97
N ILE A 124 4.05 -2.41 -4.96
CA ILE A 124 4.05 -3.30 -6.13
C ILE A 124 2.61 -3.50 -6.57
N ASP A 125 2.35 -3.38 -7.88
CA ASP A 125 1.01 -3.47 -8.43
C ASP A 125 0.97 -4.35 -9.69
N GLY A 126 -0.14 -5.08 -9.87
CA GLY A 126 -0.36 -5.95 -11.01
C GLY A 126 -1.08 -5.26 -12.16
N THR A 127 -2.13 -4.54 -11.86
CA THR A 127 -3.01 -3.85 -12.83
C THR A 127 -2.74 -2.36 -12.94
N GLY A 128 -2.13 -1.76 -11.91
CA GLY A 128 -1.83 -0.34 -11.86
C GLY A 128 -2.96 0.54 -11.30
N ASN A 129 -4.15 -0.01 -11.07
CA ASN A 129 -5.31 0.76 -10.60
C ASN A 129 -5.08 1.44 -9.25
N ARG A 130 -4.51 0.72 -8.29
CA ARG A 130 -4.23 1.22 -6.94
C ARG A 130 -3.20 2.34 -6.95
N VAL A 131 -2.09 2.17 -7.67
CA VAL A 131 -1.05 3.19 -7.77
C VAL A 131 -1.46 4.36 -8.67
N ALA A 132 -2.30 4.17 -9.68
CA ALA A 132 -2.80 5.25 -10.51
C ALA A 132 -3.68 6.21 -9.70
N ALA A 133 -4.71 5.72 -8.99
CA ALA A 133 -5.61 6.52 -8.18
C ALA A 133 -4.89 7.24 -7.04
N SER A 134 -3.85 6.62 -6.45
CA SER A 134 -3.05 7.25 -5.39
C SER A 134 -2.04 8.29 -5.86
N ARG A 135 -1.85 8.46 -7.17
CA ARG A 135 -0.92 9.45 -7.74
C ARG A 135 -1.61 10.58 -8.50
N PHE A 136 -2.81 10.32 -9.00
CA PHE A 136 -3.54 11.27 -9.81
C PHE A 136 -5.06 11.02 -9.78
N GLY A 137 -5.86 12.09 -9.81
CA GLY A 137 -7.32 12.06 -9.89
C GLY A 137 -8.02 12.40 -8.59
N SER A 138 -7.57 11.89 -7.46
CA SER A 138 -8.13 12.22 -6.15
C SER A 138 -7.54 13.52 -5.59
N GLN A 139 -8.30 14.21 -4.75
CA GLN A 139 -7.84 15.42 -4.04
C GLN A 139 -7.08 15.02 -2.77
N GLU A 140 -7.59 14.04 -2.05
CA GLU A 140 -7.01 13.53 -0.81
C GLU A 140 -6.72 12.03 -0.93
N VAL A 141 -5.56 11.60 -0.47
CA VAL A 141 -5.16 10.19 -0.45
C VAL A 141 -4.71 9.79 0.95
N PHE A 142 -5.26 8.69 1.45
CA PHE A 142 -4.91 8.11 2.74
C PHE A 142 -4.20 6.77 2.53
N PHE A 143 -2.97 6.68 3.05
CA PHE A 143 -2.20 5.44 3.11
C PHE A 143 -2.27 4.88 4.52
N VAL A 144 -3.02 3.81 4.72
CA VAL A 144 -3.21 3.17 6.03
C VAL A 144 -2.35 1.93 6.11
N LEU A 145 -1.50 1.82 7.14
CA LEU A 145 -0.58 0.70 7.28
C LEU A 145 -0.32 0.32 8.73
N GLY A 146 -0.07 -0.97 8.94
CA GLY A 146 0.42 -1.48 10.21
C GLY A 146 1.94 -1.34 10.34
N ARG A 147 2.45 -1.35 11.59
CA ARG A 147 3.87 -1.28 11.92
C ARG A 147 4.73 -2.33 11.25
N ASN A 148 4.15 -3.52 10.97
CA ASN A 148 4.80 -4.63 10.29
C ASN A 148 5.30 -4.31 8.87
N LYS A 149 4.90 -3.16 8.30
CA LYS A 149 5.31 -2.72 6.95
C LYS A 149 6.47 -1.73 6.95
N ILE A 150 6.92 -1.29 8.13
CA ILE A 150 8.02 -0.36 8.25
C ILE A 150 9.35 -1.11 8.16
N THR A 151 10.28 -0.55 7.41
CA THR A 151 11.62 -1.11 7.16
C THR A 151 12.70 -0.05 7.39
N PRO A 152 13.96 -0.45 7.66
CA PRO A 152 15.04 0.50 7.96
C PRO A 152 15.31 1.53 6.87
N ASP A 153 15.21 1.12 5.59
CA ASP A 153 15.59 1.93 4.43
C ASP A 153 14.81 1.55 3.16
N LEU A 154 15.01 2.30 2.08
CA LEU A 154 14.35 2.06 0.80
C LEU A 154 14.70 0.69 0.19
N ALA A 155 15.95 0.22 0.32
CA ALA A 155 16.34 -1.07 -0.23
C ALA A 155 15.59 -2.22 0.47
N SER A 156 15.50 -2.16 1.78
CA SER A 156 14.69 -3.08 2.61
C SER A 156 13.20 -2.98 2.30
N ALA A 157 12.69 -1.78 2.02
CA ALA A 157 11.29 -1.57 1.62
C ALA A 157 10.99 -2.23 0.27
N ILE A 158 11.86 -2.09 -0.72
CA ILE A 158 11.75 -2.76 -2.02
C ILE A 158 11.84 -4.28 -1.84
N TYR A 159 12.78 -4.75 -1.02
CA TYR A 159 12.92 -6.16 -0.71
C TYR A 159 11.64 -6.73 -0.08
N ARG A 160 11.11 -6.06 0.96
CA ARG A 160 9.85 -6.45 1.61
C ARG A 160 8.68 -6.51 0.64
N ALA A 161 8.53 -5.49 -0.20
CA ALA A 161 7.45 -5.43 -1.19
C ALA A 161 7.51 -6.62 -2.17
N ARG A 162 8.72 -6.98 -2.63
CA ARG A 162 8.93 -8.07 -3.60
C ARG A 162 8.91 -9.46 -2.97
N ASN A 163 9.52 -9.63 -1.80
CA ASN A 163 9.79 -10.95 -1.22
C ASN A 163 8.83 -11.34 -0.09
N VAL A 164 8.06 -10.39 0.44
CA VAL A 164 7.07 -10.66 1.49
C VAL A 164 5.66 -10.35 0.99
N ALA A 165 5.37 -9.09 0.68
CA ALA A 165 4.00 -8.66 0.39
C ALA A 165 3.45 -9.29 -0.91
N ALA A 166 4.22 -9.29 -2.01
CA ALA A 166 3.78 -9.83 -3.29
C ALA A 166 3.57 -11.37 -3.24
N PRO A 167 4.46 -12.19 -2.66
CA PRO A 167 4.22 -13.63 -2.48
C PRO A 167 2.99 -13.93 -1.63
N LEU A 168 2.82 -13.27 -0.49
CA LEU A 168 1.65 -13.46 0.38
C LEU A 168 0.33 -13.11 -0.34
N ASN A 169 0.32 -12.00 -1.10
CA ASN A 169 -0.83 -11.63 -1.90
C ASN A 169 -1.09 -12.62 -3.04
N SER A 170 -0.04 -13.09 -3.72
CA SER A 170 -0.15 -14.10 -4.78
C SER A 170 -0.76 -15.41 -4.26
N LYS A 171 -0.37 -15.85 -3.08
CA LYS A 171 -0.90 -17.06 -2.42
C LYS A 171 -2.41 -16.96 -2.14
N LYS A 172 -2.89 -15.79 -1.72
CA LYS A 172 -4.32 -15.58 -1.42
C LYS A 172 -5.19 -15.35 -2.66
N ASN A 173 -4.61 -14.90 -3.76
CA ASN A 173 -5.35 -14.67 -4.99
C ASN A 173 -5.42 -15.96 -5.81
N LYS A 174 -6.63 -16.50 -6.03
CA LYS A 174 -6.86 -17.76 -6.76
C LYS A 174 -6.20 -17.79 -8.14
N LYS A 175 -6.22 -16.68 -8.88
CA LYS A 175 -5.63 -16.61 -10.23
C LYS A 175 -4.10 -16.70 -10.21
N SER A 176 -3.45 -16.15 -9.20
CA SER A 176 -1.99 -16.12 -9.07
C SER A 176 -1.42 -17.18 -8.11
N SER A 177 -2.26 -18.03 -7.55
CA SER A 177 -1.85 -19.09 -6.60
C SER A 177 -0.91 -20.14 -7.23
N LEU A 178 -0.84 -20.21 -8.55
CA LEU A 178 0.09 -21.08 -9.28
C LEU A 178 1.45 -20.44 -9.53
N ASN A 179 1.65 -19.17 -9.22
CA ASN A 179 2.95 -18.52 -9.35
C ASN A 179 4.00 -19.20 -8.45
N PRO A 180 5.28 -19.26 -8.86
CA PRO A 180 6.34 -19.90 -8.06
C PRO A 180 6.41 -19.40 -6.63
N CYS A 181 6.31 -18.07 -6.41
CA CYS A 181 6.35 -17.47 -5.08
C CYS A 181 5.15 -17.86 -4.19
N ALA A 182 4.00 -18.18 -4.78
CA ALA A 182 2.83 -18.64 -4.05
C ALA A 182 2.93 -20.13 -3.66
N LYS A 183 3.56 -20.95 -4.53
CA LYS A 183 3.72 -22.40 -4.32
C LYS A 183 4.86 -22.73 -3.39
N LEU A 184 6.00 -22.04 -3.55
CA LEU A 184 7.24 -22.33 -2.81
C LEU A 184 7.38 -21.48 -1.55
N GLU A 185 6.58 -20.40 -1.41
CA GLU A 185 6.35 -19.58 -0.21
C GLU A 185 7.59 -18.90 0.40
N GLU A 186 8.73 -18.85 -0.29
CA GLU A 186 9.99 -18.38 0.33
C GLU A 186 10.37 -16.95 -0.07
N LYS A 187 10.17 -16.58 -1.35
CA LYS A 187 10.66 -15.30 -1.90
C LYS A 187 10.10 -15.00 -3.28
N CYS A 188 10.46 -13.86 -3.85
CA CYS A 188 10.25 -13.56 -5.26
C CYS A 188 11.21 -14.37 -6.14
N TYR A 189 10.67 -15.02 -7.18
CA TYR A 189 11.44 -15.79 -8.18
C TYR A 189 11.57 -15.03 -9.50
N ASP A 190 11.18 -13.75 -9.54
CA ASP A 190 11.15 -12.91 -10.75
C ASP A 190 10.55 -13.64 -11.98
N CYS A 191 9.45 -14.32 -11.78
CA CYS A 191 8.86 -15.25 -12.73
C CYS A 191 8.25 -14.53 -13.94
N GLY A 192 8.25 -15.21 -15.09
CA GLY A 192 7.51 -14.81 -16.31
C GLY A 192 6.07 -15.33 -16.35
N SER A 193 5.42 -15.61 -15.20
CA SER A 193 4.07 -16.16 -15.16
C SER A 193 3.06 -15.21 -15.82
N PRO A 194 2.12 -15.72 -16.63
CA PRO A 194 1.03 -14.91 -17.19
C PRO A 194 0.10 -14.35 -16.11
N ASP A 195 0.03 -15.00 -14.94
CA ASP A 195 -0.78 -14.57 -13.80
C ASP A 195 0.01 -13.75 -12.77
N ARG A 196 1.17 -13.22 -13.17
CA ARG A 196 2.02 -12.39 -12.32
C ARG A 196 1.26 -11.13 -11.85
N ILE A 197 1.31 -10.86 -10.54
CA ILE A 197 0.65 -9.71 -9.91
C ILE A 197 1.62 -8.61 -9.47
N CYS A 198 2.90 -8.72 -9.79
CA CYS A 198 3.96 -7.78 -9.42
C CYS A 198 4.61 -7.17 -10.67
N ASN A 199 3.78 -6.49 -11.50
CA ASN A 199 4.18 -6.00 -12.81
C ASN A 199 4.83 -4.61 -12.78
N ALA A 200 4.50 -3.79 -11.76
CA ALA A 200 5.03 -2.44 -11.62
C ALA A 200 5.45 -2.17 -10.18
N LEU A 201 6.61 -1.50 -10.03
CA LEU A 201 7.09 -0.97 -8.76
C LEU A 201 6.92 0.54 -8.76
N THR A 202 6.28 1.07 -7.71
CA THR A 202 6.11 2.51 -7.50
C THR A 202 6.76 2.91 -6.19
N ILE A 203 7.56 3.97 -6.22
CA ILE A 203 8.17 4.59 -5.04
C ILE A 203 7.64 6.01 -4.92
N TYR A 204 7.10 6.35 -3.75
CA TYR A 204 6.67 7.70 -3.40
C TYR A 204 7.78 8.34 -2.57
N TYR A 205 8.49 9.29 -3.15
CA TYR A 205 9.51 10.06 -2.45
C TYR A 205 8.93 11.25 -1.68
N LYS A 206 7.81 11.78 -2.16
CA LYS A 206 7.22 13.01 -1.63
C LYS A 206 5.75 13.11 -2.04
N LYS A 207 4.97 13.94 -1.34
CA LYS A 207 3.60 14.28 -1.70
C LYS A 207 3.50 14.75 -3.17
N MET A 208 2.54 14.22 -3.90
CA MET A 208 2.25 14.66 -5.27
C MET A 208 1.82 16.12 -5.29
N ARG A 209 2.34 16.88 -6.27
CA ARG A 209 2.18 18.35 -6.31
C ARG A 209 0.73 18.82 -6.36
N ASN A 210 -0.12 18.14 -7.13
CA ASN A 210 -1.50 18.55 -7.39
C ASN A 210 -2.53 17.94 -6.44
N MET A 211 -2.12 17.17 -5.45
CA MET A 211 -3.00 16.65 -4.40
C MET A 211 -3.07 17.64 -3.25
N GLN A 212 -4.25 17.85 -2.70
CA GLN A 212 -4.43 18.67 -1.51
C GLN A 212 -3.72 18.04 -0.33
N THR A 213 -4.02 16.74 -0.08
CA THR A 213 -3.45 16.00 1.02
C THR A 213 -3.04 14.59 0.58
N MET A 214 -1.88 14.16 1.02
CA MET A 214 -1.49 12.74 1.07
C MET A 214 -1.15 12.43 2.53
N GLU A 215 -1.99 11.64 3.16
CA GLU A 215 -1.91 11.33 4.58
C GLU A 215 -1.48 9.89 4.81
N VAL A 216 -0.57 9.70 5.75
CA VAL A 216 -0.04 8.39 6.14
C VAL A 216 -0.50 8.10 7.56
N ILE A 217 -1.31 7.05 7.69
CA ILE A 217 -1.84 6.58 8.97
C ILE A 217 -1.07 5.33 9.36
N ILE A 218 -0.26 5.44 10.40
CA ILE A 218 0.54 4.35 10.96
C ILE A 218 -0.18 3.80 12.18
N ILE A 219 -0.38 2.50 12.23
CA ILE A 219 -1.06 1.82 13.34
C ILE A 219 -0.07 0.87 14.01
N ASN A 220 -0.02 0.89 15.34
CA ASN A 220 0.88 0.04 16.15
C ASN A 220 0.43 -1.42 16.22
N GLU A 221 -0.15 -1.92 15.15
CA GLU A 221 -0.59 -3.30 14.99
C GLU A 221 -0.01 -3.90 13.71
N ASP A 222 0.04 -5.22 13.65
CA ASP A 222 0.43 -5.95 12.46
C ASP A 222 -0.81 -6.14 11.58
N LEU A 223 -0.86 -5.44 10.43
CA LEU A 223 -2.03 -5.35 9.55
C LEU A 223 -1.67 -5.62 8.08
N GLY A 224 -2.43 -6.50 7.46
CA GLY A 224 -2.26 -6.88 6.05
C GLY A 224 -0.92 -7.59 5.79
N PHE A 225 -0.39 -7.41 4.57
CA PHE A 225 0.85 -8.07 4.13
C PHE A 225 2.01 -7.11 4.06
#